data_a6d96494c9d6a2d1b697c68bf61c06eb
#
_entry.id   a6d96494c9d6a2d1b697c68bf61c06eb
#
_cell.length_a   1.000
_cell.length_b   1.000
_cell.length_c   1.000
_cell.angle_alpha   90.00
_cell.angle_beta   90.00
_cell.angle_gamma   90.00
#
_symmetry.space_group_name_H-M   'P 1'
#
loop_
_entity.id
_entity.type
_entity.pdbx_description
1 polymer ?
#
loop_
_entity_poly.entity_id
_entity_poly.type
_entity_poly.pdbx_seq_one_letter_code
_entity_poly.pdbx_strand_id
1 'polypeptide(L)'
;DKGVLDNLYDYIENEYEYVETYPRILEDNPEARDIKPRGENYMSSVFKEVRAFFNWAYKNKIIDSFSFEGFKMPSEQYGSPVYLTLDDVDVIARADFSDDKELEIQRDIFVFQCNVGCRIGNLLRLKKRDIINGAVEYIPTKTIKERAKTVVVPLNAIAMSIVEKYKDVPGDQLLPFISSQNYNKNIKTILEKAGITYLVTKLDSVTRTESKVPINEMANSHMARRTFIGNIYKLVKAPNLISALTGHAEGSRAFNRYRDIDIDMKRDLVKILEGKR
;
A
#
# COMPACT_ATOMS: atom_id res chain seq x y z
N ASP A 1 1.90 34.73 -3.50
CA ASP A 1 0.73 35.09 -2.68
C ASP A 1 -0.39 34.07 -2.85
N LYS A 2 -1.48 34.23 -2.11
CA LYS A 2 -2.63 33.33 -2.15
C LYS A 2 -3.21 33.18 -3.57
N GLY A 3 -3.37 34.28 -4.32
CA GLY A 3 -3.96 34.24 -5.67
C GLY A 3 -3.15 33.39 -6.64
N VAL A 4 -1.84 33.40 -6.55
CA VAL A 4 -0.97 32.52 -7.37
C VAL A 4 -1.15 31.06 -7.00
N LEU A 5 -1.30 30.74 -5.71
CA LEU A 5 -1.52 29.37 -5.25
C LEU A 5 -2.91 28.86 -5.63
N ASP A 6 -3.94 29.70 -5.54
CA ASP A 6 -5.29 29.38 -5.98
C ASP A 6 -5.30 29.10 -7.52
N ASN A 7 -4.68 29.98 -8.31
CA ASN A 7 -4.57 29.77 -9.76
C ASN A 7 -3.79 28.49 -10.12
N LEU A 8 -2.71 28.18 -9.38
CA LEU A 8 -1.96 26.93 -9.59
C LEU A 8 -2.81 25.72 -9.22
N TYR A 9 -3.61 25.82 -8.17
CA TYR A 9 -4.54 24.77 -7.77
C TYR A 9 -5.55 24.51 -8.88
N ASP A 10 -6.23 25.55 -9.34
CA ASP A 10 -7.25 25.47 -10.40
C ASP A 10 -6.66 24.92 -11.71
N TYR A 11 -5.43 25.33 -12.06
CA TYR A 11 -4.74 24.80 -13.23
C TYR A 11 -4.48 23.31 -13.12
N ILE A 12 -3.91 22.82 -12.01
CA ILE A 12 -3.59 21.40 -11.84
C ILE A 12 -4.85 20.55 -11.73
N GLU A 13 -5.90 21.06 -11.09
CA GLU A 13 -7.18 20.37 -10.97
C GLU A 13 -7.82 20.14 -12.33
N ASN A 14 -7.76 21.15 -13.21
CA ASN A 14 -8.40 21.19 -14.53
C ASN A 14 -7.40 20.92 -15.69
N GLU A 15 -6.19 20.45 -15.40
CA GLU A 15 -5.14 20.17 -16.39
C GLU A 15 -5.65 19.29 -17.55
N TYR A 16 -6.51 18.33 -17.28
CA TYR A 16 -7.07 17.43 -18.28
C TYR A 16 -7.95 18.15 -19.31
N GLU A 17 -8.67 19.22 -18.92
CA GLU A 17 -9.49 20.05 -19.83
C GLU A 17 -8.64 20.88 -20.79
N TYR A 18 -7.48 21.37 -20.30
CA TYR A 18 -6.53 22.09 -21.15
C TYR A 18 -5.94 21.20 -22.25
N VAL A 19 -5.69 19.94 -21.95
CA VAL A 19 -5.18 18.97 -22.94
C VAL A 19 -6.25 18.63 -23.97
N GLU A 20 -7.51 18.50 -23.57
CA GLU A 20 -8.63 18.30 -24.48
C GLU A 20 -8.80 19.52 -25.40
N THR A 21 -8.65 20.73 -24.86
CA THR A 21 -8.79 21.98 -25.60
C THR A 21 -7.57 22.27 -26.51
N TYR A 22 -6.38 21.89 -26.08
CA TYR A 22 -5.11 22.15 -26.77
C TYR A 22 -4.31 20.85 -26.97
N PRO A 23 -4.69 19.95 -27.90
CA PRO A 23 -4.05 18.65 -28.12
C PRO A 23 -2.54 18.73 -28.42
N ARG A 24 -2.07 19.85 -28.95
CA ARG A 24 -0.63 20.10 -29.20
C ARG A 24 0.24 19.97 -27.96
N ILE A 25 -0.33 20.16 -26.76
CA ILE A 25 0.42 19.97 -25.51
C ILE A 25 0.98 18.54 -25.43
N LEU A 26 0.22 17.53 -25.87
CA LEU A 26 0.68 16.13 -25.93
C LEU A 26 1.59 15.86 -27.13
N GLU A 27 1.37 16.52 -28.26
CA GLU A 27 2.24 16.41 -29.44
C GLU A 27 3.63 16.96 -29.14
N ASP A 28 3.71 18.10 -28.45
CA ASP A 28 4.96 18.74 -28.05
C ASP A 28 5.66 18.01 -26.88
N ASN A 29 4.93 17.19 -26.13
CA ASN A 29 5.40 16.41 -24.97
C ASN A 29 5.00 14.93 -25.07
N PRO A 30 5.56 14.18 -26.04
CA PRO A 30 5.15 12.80 -26.31
C PRO A 30 5.42 11.83 -25.14
N GLU A 31 6.27 12.22 -24.19
CA GLU A 31 6.52 11.47 -22.96
C GLU A 31 5.51 11.77 -21.84
N ALA A 32 4.63 12.75 -22.03
CA ALA A 32 3.60 13.06 -21.06
C ALA A 32 2.65 11.86 -20.91
N ARG A 33 2.37 11.50 -19.66
CA ARG A 33 1.37 10.47 -19.36
C ARG A 33 -0.02 11.01 -19.64
N ASP A 34 -0.98 10.08 -19.90
CA ASP A 34 -2.41 10.44 -19.93
C ASP A 34 -2.78 11.33 -18.75
N ILE A 35 -3.19 12.55 -19.06
CA ILE A 35 -3.62 13.52 -18.06
C ILE A 35 -5.06 13.21 -17.71
N LYS A 36 -5.33 12.97 -16.43
CA LYS A 36 -6.64 12.60 -15.89
C LYS A 36 -7.02 13.53 -14.75
N PRO A 37 -8.31 13.67 -14.45
CA PRO A 37 -8.75 14.42 -13.26
C PRO A 37 -7.94 14.03 -12.02
N ARG A 38 -7.52 15.01 -11.24
CA ARG A 38 -6.67 14.82 -10.07
C ARG A 38 -7.51 14.77 -8.79
N GLY A 39 -7.24 13.79 -7.94
CA GLY A 39 -7.89 13.70 -6.63
C GLY A 39 -7.14 14.51 -5.56
N GLU A 40 -7.83 14.82 -4.46
CA GLU A 40 -7.31 15.58 -3.32
C GLU A 40 -5.95 15.11 -2.79
N ASN A 41 -5.69 13.80 -2.78
CA ASN A 41 -4.42 13.25 -2.30
C ASN A 41 -3.25 13.60 -3.23
N TYR A 42 -3.51 13.67 -4.54
CA TYR A 42 -2.52 14.14 -5.51
C TYR A 42 -2.24 15.63 -5.31
N MET A 43 -3.32 16.44 -5.23
CA MET A 43 -3.22 17.87 -4.94
C MET A 43 -2.45 18.14 -3.65
N SER A 44 -2.77 17.41 -2.58
CA SER A 44 -2.04 17.50 -1.30
C SER A 44 -0.55 17.20 -1.46
N SER A 45 -0.19 16.20 -2.27
CA SER A 45 1.22 15.87 -2.52
C SER A 45 1.94 16.99 -3.27
N VAL A 46 1.34 17.49 -4.36
CA VAL A 46 1.91 18.58 -5.17
C VAL A 46 2.13 19.83 -4.30
N PHE A 47 1.12 20.26 -3.55
CA PHE A 47 1.24 21.48 -2.75
C PHE A 47 2.18 21.33 -1.53
N LYS A 48 2.41 20.11 -1.03
CA LYS A 48 3.50 19.85 -0.08
C LYS A 48 4.87 20.06 -0.70
N GLU A 49 5.09 19.60 -1.94
CA GLU A 49 6.35 19.81 -2.67
C GLU A 49 6.54 21.30 -3.00
N VAL A 50 5.50 21.98 -3.48
CA VAL A 50 5.53 23.44 -3.72
C VAL A 50 5.92 24.18 -2.44
N ARG A 51 5.30 23.84 -1.31
CA ARG A 51 5.63 24.46 -0.02
C ARG A 51 7.07 24.14 0.43
N ALA A 52 7.52 22.91 0.22
CA ALA A 52 8.89 22.51 0.53
C ALA A 52 9.91 23.29 -0.29
N PHE A 53 9.63 23.46 -1.62
CA PHE A 53 10.47 24.26 -2.52
C PHE A 53 10.56 25.73 -2.06
N PHE A 54 9.46 26.39 -1.78
CA PHE A 54 9.48 27.78 -1.33
C PHE A 54 10.16 27.94 0.04
N ASN A 55 9.97 27.00 0.96
CA ASN A 55 10.70 26.97 2.23
C ASN A 55 12.23 26.86 2.01
N TRP A 56 12.64 26.01 1.07
CA TRP A 56 14.04 25.85 0.70
C TRP A 56 14.59 27.13 0.06
N ALA A 57 13.89 27.73 -0.89
CA ALA A 57 14.30 28.96 -1.59
C ALA A 57 14.46 30.13 -0.59
N TYR A 58 13.53 30.28 0.34
CA TYR A 58 13.60 31.29 1.41
C TYR A 58 14.80 31.06 2.34
N LYS A 59 15.01 29.82 2.81
CA LYS A 59 16.15 29.48 3.67
C LYS A 59 17.49 29.72 2.99
N ASN A 60 17.57 29.55 1.68
CA ASN A 60 18.78 29.79 0.89
C ASN A 60 18.88 31.24 0.38
N LYS A 61 18.00 32.15 0.82
CA LYS A 61 18.01 33.58 0.43
C LYS A 61 17.88 33.80 -1.08
N ILE A 62 17.20 32.89 -1.80
CA ILE A 62 16.88 33.05 -3.23
C ILE A 62 15.67 33.96 -3.39
N ILE A 63 14.77 33.94 -2.43
CA ILE A 63 13.62 34.83 -2.30
C ILE A 63 13.60 35.45 -0.91
N ASP A 64 13.12 36.70 -0.81
CA ASP A 64 13.09 37.44 0.44
C ASP A 64 11.90 37.07 1.33
N SER A 65 10.79 36.66 0.73
CA SER A 65 9.60 36.23 1.43
C SER A 65 8.73 35.30 0.60
N PHE A 66 7.93 34.50 1.25
CA PHE A 66 6.81 33.78 0.65
C PHE A 66 5.71 33.58 1.70
N SER A 67 4.48 33.48 1.28
CA SER A 67 3.36 33.24 2.18
C SER A 67 2.38 32.24 1.60
N PHE A 68 1.99 31.30 2.45
CA PHE A 68 0.84 30.41 2.26
C PHE A 68 -0.37 30.87 3.10
N GLU A 69 -0.30 32.07 3.65
CA GLU A 69 -1.38 32.63 4.46
C GLU A 69 -2.66 32.77 3.67
N GLY A 70 -3.75 32.30 4.25
CA GLY A 70 -5.05 32.28 3.61
C GLY A 70 -5.24 31.20 2.51
N PHE A 71 -4.18 30.50 2.07
CA PHE A 71 -4.32 29.37 1.17
C PHE A 71 -4.68 28.09 1.94
N LYS A 72 -5.80 27.46 1.57
CA LYS A 72 -6.23 26.21 2.19
C LYS A 72 -5.49 25.03 1.56
N MET A 73 -4.48 24.54 2.27
CA MET A 73 -3.74 23.36 1.84
C MET A 73 -4.68 22.15 1.63
N PRO A 74 -4.61 21.47 0.47
CA PRO A 74 -5.36 20.23 0.25
C PRO A 74 -5.04 19.19 1.32
N SER A 75 -6.05 18.49 1.81
CA SER A 75 -5.89 17.49 2.86
C SER A 75 -5.90 16.07 2.30
N GLU A 76 -5.01 15.22 2.81
CA GLU A 76 -5.05 13.81 2.48
C GLU A 76 -6.27 13.14 3.10
N GLN A 77 -7.02 12.42 2.28
CA GLN A 77 -8.16 11.62 2.69
C GLN A 77 -8.00 10.20 2.21
N TYR A 78 -8.17 9.27 3.11
CA TYR A 78 -8.02 7.84 2.84
C TYR A 78 -9.25 7.09 3.32
N GLY A 79 -9.76 6.18 2.50
CA GLY A 79 -10.77 5.22 2.91
C GLY A 79 -10.21 4.18 3.88
N SER A 80 -11.11 3.38 4.46
CA SER A 80 -10.72 2.24 5.30
C SER A 80 -9.87 1.25 4.50
N PRO A 81 -8.80 0.70 5.08
CA PRO A 81 -7.94 -0.24 4.39
C PRO A 81 -8.68 -1.54 4.10
N VAL A 82 -8.71 -1.95 2.84
CA VAL A 82 -9.20 -3.27 2.42
C VAL A 82 -8.06 -4.28 2.56
N TYR A 83 -8.32 -5.41 3.20
CA TYR A 83 -7.38 -6.51 3.40
C TYR A 83 -8.13 -7.85 3.54
N LEU A 84 -7.42 -8.95 3.38
CA LEU A 84 -7.93 -10.32 3.45
C LEU A 84 -8.03 -10.81 4.89
N THR A 85 -8.98 -11.69 5.17
CA THR A 85 -9.01 -12.43 6.43
C THR A 85 -7.95 -13.53 6.45
N LEU A 86 -7.69 -14.15 7.60
CA LEU A 86 -6.83 -15.34 7.66
C LEU A 86 -7.43 -16.51 6.88
N ASP A 87 -8.73 -16.68 6.92
CA ASP A 87 -9.45 -17.73 6.17
C ASP A 87 -9.28 -17.51 4.65
N ASP A 88 -9.35 -16.27 4.16
CA ASP A 88 -9.08 -15.96 2.75
C ASP A 88 -7.65 -16.36 2.36
N VAL A 89 -6.66 -16.06 3.21
CA VAL A 89 -5.25 -16.44 2.96
C VAL A 89 -5.10 -17.95 2.92
N ASP A 90 -5.78 -18.67 3.79
CA ASP A 90 -5.78 -20.14 3.82
C ASP A 90 -6.44 -20.74 2.58
N VAL A 91 -7.56 -20.16 2.10
CA VAL A 91 -8.21 -20.56 0.84
C VAL A 91 -7.25 -20.36 -0.33
N ILE A 92 -6.59 -19.20 -0.42
CA ILE A 92 -5.61 -18.91 -1.46
C ILE A 92 -4.43 -19.88 -1.40
N ALA A 93 -3.91 -20.19 -0.21
CA ALA A 93 -2.79 -21.10 -0.04
C ALA A 93 -3.10 -22.53 -0.50
N ARG A 94 -4.35 -22.98 -0.35
CA ARG A 94 -4.80 -24.33 -0.73
C ARG A 94 -5.38 -24.41 -2.15
N ALA A 95 -5.61 -23.28 -2.82
CA ALA A 95 -6.14 -23.26 -4.16
C ALA A 95 -5.21 -23.98 -5.14
N ASP A 96 -5.79 -24.77 -6.04
CA ASP A 96 -5.06 -25.52 -7.04
C ASP A 96 -4.67 -24.63 -8.22
N PHE A 97 -3.37 -24.57 -8.51
CA PHE A 97 -2.76 -23.87 -9.64
C PHE A 97 -1.85 -24.81 -10.43
N SER A 98 -2.09 -26.12 -10.39
CA SER A 98 -1.25 -27.13 -11.03
C SER A 98 -1.21 -26.99 -12.57
N ASP A 99 -2.22 -26.33 -13.16
CA ASP A 99 -2.33 -25.98 -14.57
C ASP A 99 -1.45 -24.79 -14.98
N ASP A 100 -1.00 -23.98 -14.01
CA ASP A 100 -0.21 -22.75 -14.24
C ASP A 100 0.90 -22.62 -13.18
N LYS A 101 2.05 -23.19 -13.49
CA LYS A 101 3.19 -23.21 -12.58
C LYS A 101 3.74 -21.82 -12.25
N GLU A 102 3.65 -20.87 -13.18
CA GLU A 102 4.09 -19.50 -12.91
C GLU A 102 3.14 -18.84 -11.90
N LEU A 103 1.84 -19.00 -12.09
CA LEU A 103 0.85 -18.45 -11.18
C LEU A 103 0.89 -19.14 -9.81
N GLU A 104 1.20 -20.45 -9.74
CA GLU A 104 1.45 -21.17 -8.48
C GLU A 104 2.58 -20.51 -7.68
N ILE A 105 3.70 -20.19 -8.34
CA ILE A 105 4.84 -19.52 -7.71
C ILE A 105 4.40 -18.15 -7.18
N GLN A 106 3.67 -17.39 -7.97
CA GLN A 106 3.22 -16.05 -7.56
C GLN A 106 2.20 -16.11 -6.42
N ARG A 107 1.34 -17.15 -6.37
CA ARG A 107 0.46 -17.45 -5.25
C ARG A 107 1.26 -17.68 -3.97
N ASP A 108 2.30 -18.50 -4.03
CA ASP A 108 3.15 -18.79 -2.86
C ASP A 108 3.87 -17.52 -2.37
N ILE A 109 4.38 -16.69 -3.29
CA ILE A 109 4.99 -15.40 -2.96
C ILE A 109 3.97 -14.48 -2.26
N PHE A 110 2.72 -14.45 -2.74
CA PHE A 110 1.68 -13.63 -2.14
C PHE A 110 1.29 -14.12 -0.74
N VAL A 111 1.13 -15.42 -0.56
CA VAL A 111 0.88 -16.03 0.74
C VAL A 111 2.04 -15.77 1.70
N PHE A 112 3.29 -15.92 1.25
CA PHE A 112 4.47 -15.56 2.03
C PHE A 112 4.42 -14.09 2.45
N GLN A 113 4.12 -13.17 1.52
CA GLN A 113 4.03 -11.74 1.82
C GLN A 113 2.91 -11.43 2.81
N CYS A 114 1.77 -12.13 2.75
CA CYS A 114 0.68 -12.02 3.74
C CYS A 114 1.11 -12.45 5.15
N ASN A 115 2.10 -13.33 5.26
CA ASN A 115 2.61 -13.85 6.54
C ASN A 115 3.84 -13.09 7.07
N VAL A 116 4.49 -12.26 6.23
CA VAL A 116 5.70 -11.49 6.61
C VAL A 116 5.42 -9.99 6.67
N GLY A 117 4.46 -9.51 5.91
CA GLY A 117 4.02 -8.11 5.90
C GLY A 117 5.02 -7.11 5.33
N CYS A 118 6.08 -7.53 4.64
CA CYS A 118 7.06 -6.64 4.06
C CYS A 118 6.52 -5.86 2.85
N ARG A 119 7.10 -4.68 2.58
CA ARG A 119 6.77 -3.91 1.37
C ARG A 119 7.33 -4.60 0.13
N ILE A 120 6.67 -4.43 -1.03
CA ILE A 120 7.11 -5.03 -2.30
C ILE A 120 8.58 -4.75 -2.62
N GLY A 121 9.05 -3.52 -2.43
CA GLY A 121 10.45 -3.17 -2.68
C GLY A 121 11.45 -3.87 -1.75
N ASN A 122 11.04 -4.30 -0.57
CA ASN A 122 11.84 -5.15 0.31
C ASN A 122 11.69 -6.62 -0.08
N LEU A 123 10.46 -7.09 -0.32
CA LEU A 123 10.17 -8.46 -0.75
C LEU A 123 11.07 -8.91 -1.91
N LEU A 124 11.10 -8.12 -2.99
CA LEU A 124 11.87 -8.43 -4.20
C LEU A 124 13.40 -8.42 -4.00
N ARG A 125 13.88 -7.97 -2.84
CA ARG A 125 15.31 -7.94 -2.48
C ARG A 125 15.73 -9.00 -1.48
N LEU A 126 14.77 -9.72 -0.90
CA LEU A 126 15.06 -10.77 0.06
C LEU A 126 15.92 -11.86 -0.58
N LYS A 127 16.94 -12.26 0.15
CA LYS A 127 17.87 -13.30 -0.23
C LYS A 127 17.78 -14.47 0.74
N LYS A 128 18.23 -15.65 0.33
CA LYS A 128 18.28 -16.84 1.19
C LYS A 128 19.04 -16.58 2.48
N ARG A 129 20.11 -15.78 2.42
CA ARG A 129 20.92 -15.39 3.59
C ARG A 129 20.19 -14.48 4.59
N ASP A 130 19.07 -13.89 4.21
CA ASP A 130 18.28 -13.03 5.09
C ASP A 130 17.35 -13.85 6.00
N ILE A 131 17.35 -15.19 5.85
CA ILE A 131 16.69 -16.12 6.78
C ILE A 131 17.69 -16.50 7.85
N ILE A 132 17.47 -16.02 9.06
CA ILE A 132 18.34 -16.22 10.22
C ILE A 132 17.51 -16.76 11.38
N ASN A 133 17.88 -17.92 11.93
CA ASN A 133 17.20 -18.52 13.08
C ASN A 133 15.68 -18.62 12.94
N GLY A 134 15.18 -18.95 11.75
CA GLY A 134 13.74 -19.08 11.49
C GLY A 134 12.98 -17.74 11.38
N ALA A 135 13.69 -16.65 11.20
CA ALA A 135 13.13 -15.32 10.96
C ALA A 135 13.70 -14.71 9.67
N VAL A 136 12.91 -13.84 9.01
CA VAL A 136 13.46 -12.99 7.96
C VAL A 136 13.94 -11.67 8.58
N GLU A 137 15.19 -11.31 8.28
CA GLU A 137 15.81 -10.08 8.76
C GLU A 137 16.19 -9.17 7.60
N TYR A 138 15.78 -7.90 7.66
CA TYR A 138 16.11 -6.92 6.61
C TYR A 138 16.06 -5.49 7.14
N ILE A 139 16.78 -4.59 6.48
CA ILE A 139 16.66 -3.14 6.71
C ILE A 139 15.77 -2.53 5.63
N PRO A 140 14.64 -1.89 6.00
CA PRO A 140 13.72 -1.30 5.04
C PRO A 140 14.38 -0.18 4.23
N THR A 141 14.35 -0.28 2.89
CA THR A 141 15.01 0.66 1.98
C THR A 141 14.51 2.11 2.13
N LYS A 142 13.22 2.29 2.45
CA LYS A 142 12.63 3.62 2.60
C LYS A 142 13.19 4.40 3.79
N THR A 143 13.66 3.71 4.82
CA THR A 143 14.11 4.31 6.10
C THR A 143 15.60 4.19 6.32
N ILE A 144 16.34 3.54 5.42
CA ILE A 144 17.77 3.26 5.59
C ILE A 144 18.62 4.52 5.75
N LYS A 145 18.23 5.62 5.08
CA LYS A 145 18.95 6.89 5.13
C LYS A 145 18.68 7.70 6.42
N GLU A 146 17.53 7.49 7.04
CA GLU A 146 17.08 8.26 8.20
C GLU A 146 17.21 7.48 9.50
N ARG A 147 16.82 6.19 9.45
CA ARG A 147 16.84 5.25 10.58
C ARG A 147 17.09 3.83 10.08
N ALA A 148 18.32 3.42 10.03
CA ALA A 148 18.71 2.05 9.70
C ALA A 148 18.33 1.10 10.85
N LYS A 149 17.04 0.77 10.98
CA LYS A 149 16.57 -0.21 11.97
C LYS A 149 16.29 -1.54 11.28
N THR A 150 16.92 -2.61 11.75
CA THR A 150 16.63 -3.97 11.32
C THR A 150 15.21 -4.36 11.71
N VAL A 151 14.47 -4.91 10.76
CA VAL A 151 13.18 -5.54 10.96
C VAL A 151 13.42 -7.04 11.00
N VAL A 152 12.95 -7.68 12.06
CA VAL A 152 13.04 -9.13 12.27
C VAL A 152 11.60 -9.66 12.34
N VAL A 153 11.25 -10.56 11.43
CA VAL A 153 9.92 -11.17 11.39
C VAL A 153 10.07 -12.69 11.52
N PRO A 154 9.74 -13.28 12.66
CA PRO A 154 9.69 -14.73 12.81
C PRO A 154 8.76 -15.35 11.78
N LEU A 155 9.18 -16.42 11.12
CA LEU A 155 8.38 -17.11 10.12
C LEU A 155 7.48 -18.14 10.81
N ASN A 156 6.18 -18.09 10.52
CA ASN A 156 5.25 -19.13 10.89
C ASN A 156 5.42 -20.38 9.99
N ALA A 157 4.73 -21.46 10.30
CA ALA A 157 4.84 -22.72 9.57
C ALA A 157 4.54 -22.57 8.05
N ILE A 158 3.58 -21.73 7.68
CA ILE A 158 3.20 -21.49 6.27
C ILE A 158 4.34 -20.77 5.55
N ALA A 159 4.84 -19.67 6.09
CA ALA A 159 5.94 -18.93 5.48
C ALA A 159 7.21 -19.79 5.39
N MET A 160 7.50 -20.59 6.43
CA MET A 160 8.64 -21.48 6.42
C MET A 160 8.52 -22.60 5.38
N SER A 161 7.34 -23.20 5.21
CA SER A 161 7.11 -24.23 4.18
C SER A 161 7.32 -23.69 2.76
N ILE A 162 6.98 -22.43 2.52
CA ILE A 162 7.21 -21.76 1.24
C ILE A 162 8.73 -21.56 1.02
N VAL A 163 9.44 -21.06 2.03
CA VAL A 163 10.91 -20.90 1.94
C VAL A 163 11.58 -22.25 1.64
N GLU A 164 11.16 -23.30 2.32
CA GLU A 164 11.70 -24.65 2.12
C GLU A 164 11.39 -25.22 0.72
N LYS A 165 10.18 -24.97 0.19
CA LYS A 165 9.78 -25.34 -1.18
C LYS A 165 10.72 -24.77 -2.25
N TYR A 166 11.22 -23.56 -2.05
CA TYR A 166 12.04 -22.84 -3.04
C TYR A 166 13.53 -22.77 -2.68
N LYS A 167 13.99 -23.48 -1.65
CA LYS A 167 15.40 -23.40 -1.18
C LYS A 167 16.43 -23.78 -2.24
N ASP A 168 16.09 -24.76 -3.10
CA ASP A 168 17.01 -25.32 -4.11
C ASP A 168 16.91 -24.59 -5.47
N VAL A 169 16.04 -23.58 -5.61
CA VAL A 169 16.00 -22.76 -6.82
C VAL A 169 17.33 -22.04 -7.01
N PRO A 170 17.95 -22.08 -8.22
CA PRO A 170 19.22 -21.44 -8.47
C PRO A 170 19.21 -19.93 -8.16
N GLY A 171 20.34 -19.41 -7.67
CA GLY A 171 20.51 -18.01 -7.32
C GLY A 171 20.42 -17.75 -5.81
N ASP A 172 20.60 -16.47 -5.45
CA ASP A 172 20.64 -16.00 -4.08
C ASP A 172 19.31 -15.39 -3.59
N GLN A 173 18.36 -15.17 -4.51
CA GLN A 173 17.01 -14.68 -4.17
C GLN A 173 16.27 -15.68 -3.28
N LEU A 174 15.51 -15.16 -2.32
CA LEU A 174 14.74 -16.01 -1.41
C LEU A 174 13.66 -16.80 -2.14
N LEU A 175 12.93 -16.17 -3.04
CA LEU A 175 11.85 -16.77 -3.83
C LEU A 175 12.02 -16.36 -5.31
N PRO A 176 11.38 -17.06 -6.27
CA PRO A 176 11.46 -16.74 -7.69
C PRO A 176 10.66 -15.47 -8.06
N PHE A 177 11.17 -14.31 -7.71
CA PHE A 177 10.51 -13.02 -7.90
C PHE A 177 10.46 -12.61 -9.37
N ILE A 178 9.37 -11.93 -9.73
CA ILE A 178 9.16 -11.26 -11.03
C ILE A 178 9.05 -9.74 -10.83
N SER A 179 8.82 -8.99 -11.92
CA SER A 179 8.59 -7.54 -11.80
C SER A 179 7.36 -7.23 -10.95
N SER A 180 7.39 -6.10 -10.22
CA SER A 180 6.28 -5.68 -9.36
C SER A 180 4.97 -5.45 -10.14
N GLN A 181 5.05 -5.07 -11.41
CA GLN A 181 3.89 -4.86 -12.27
C GLN A 181 3.19 -6.20 -12.57
N ASN A 182 3.95 -7.19 -13.04
CA ASN A 182 3.43 -8.52 -13.32
C ASN A 182 2.91 -9.20 -12.04
N TYR A 183 3.63 -9.06 -10.94
CA TYR A 183 3.20 -9.58 -9.65
C TYR A 183 1.84 -8.99 -9.23
N ASN A 184 1.64 -7.67 -9.31
CA ASN A 184 0.36 -7.05 -8.99
C ASN A 184 -0.78 -7.49 -9.92
N LYS A 185 -0.49 -7.77 -11.20
CA LYS A 185 -1.48 -8.34 -12.12
C LYS A 185 -1.84 -9.77 -11.71
N ASN A 186 -0.84 -10.59 -11.42
CA ASN A 186 -1.04 -11.99 -11.04
C ASN A 186 -1.81 -12.13 -9.72
N ILE A 187 -1.59 -11.24 -8.73
CA ILE A 187 -2.37 -11.26 -7.47
C ILE A 187 -3.88 -11.18 -7.74
N LYS A 188 -4.33 -10.36 -8.69
CA LYS A 188 -5.75 -10.25 -9.04
C LYS A 188 -6.30 -11.56 -9.58
N THR A 189 -5.57 -12.18 -10.51
CA THR A 189 -5.91 -13.49 -11.08
C THR A 189 -5.88 -14.60 -10.04
N ILE A 190 -4.92 -14.56 -9.09
CA ILE A 190 -4.83 -15.52 -7.99
C ILE A 190 -6.09 -15.46 -7.12
N LEU A 191 -6.51 -14.28 -6.68
CA LEU A 191 -7.71 -14.12 -5.87
C LEU A 191 -8.96 -14.58 -6.64
N GLU A 192 -9.06 -14.22 -7.91
CA GLU A 192 -10.17 -14.62 -8.77
C GLU A 192 -10.26 -16.15 -8.91
N LYS A 193 -9.16 -16.83 -9.28
CA LYS A 193 -9.10 -18.30 -9.39
C LYS A 193 -9.34 -19.00 -8.04
N ALA A 194 -8.93 -18.39 -6.94
CA ALA A 194 -9.21 -18.90 -5.58
C ALA A 194 -10.66 -18.65 -5.11
N GLY A 195 -11.49 -17.97 -5.91
CA GLY A 195 -12.88 -17.65 -5.55
C GLY A 195 -13.04 -16.50 -4.56
N ILE A 196 -11.98 -15.72 -4.30
CA ILE A 196 -12.01 -14.57 -3.40
C ILE A 196 -12.45 -13.33 -4.19
N THR A 197 -13.77 -13.20 -4.39
CA THR A 197 -14.38 -12.16 -5.25
C THR A 197 -15.54 -11.41 -4.59
N TYR A 198 -15.70 -11.52 -3.28
CA TYR A 198 -16.75 -10.80 -2.57
C TYR A 198 -16.64 -9.29 -2.70
N LEU A 199 -17.78 -8.59 -2.59
CA LEU A 199 -17.85 -7.16 -2.80
C LEU A 199 -17.30 -6.38 -1.60
N VAL A 200 -16.48 -5.36 -1.89
CA VAL A 200 -15.97 -4.40 -0.92
C VAL A 200 -16.31 -2.97 -1.35
N THR A 201 -16.39 -2.07 -0.40
CA THR A 201 -16.62 -0.65 -0.69
C THR A 201 -15.33 0.01 -1.13
N LYS A 202 -15.36 0.63 -2.31
CA LYS A 202 -14.31 1.48 -2.85
C LYS A 202 -14.79 2.91 -2.88
N LEU A 203 -13.99 3.81 -2.33
CA LEU A 203 -14.18 5.25 -2.47
C LEU A 203 -13.36 5.72 -3.67
N ASP A 204 -14.00 6.34 -4.66
CA ASP A 204 -13.29 7.00 -5.74
C ASP A 204 -12.54 8.22 -5.22
N SER A 205 -11.28 8.38 -5.62
CA SER A 205 -10.41 9.43 -5.10
C SER A 205 -10.66 10.81 -5.70
N VAL A 206 -11.35 10.87 -6.84
CA VAL A 206 -11.66 12.11 -7.57
C VAL A 206 -13.11 12.53 -7.29
N THR A 207 -14.06 11.65 -7.63
CA THR A 207 -15.49 11.96 -7.54
C THR A 207 -16.07 11.84 -6.12
N ARG A 208 -15.35 11.18 -5.19
CA ARG A 208 -15.80 10.88 -3.82
C ARG A 208 -17.06 10.00 -3.76
N THR A 209 -17.39 9.34 -4.84
CA THR A 209 -18.50 8.39 -4.88
C THR A 209 -18.08 7.03 -4.37
N GLU A 210 -18.96 6.38 -3.63
CA GLU A 210 -18.79 4.99 -3.21
C GLU A 210 -19.28 4.03 -4.27
N SER A 211 -18.51 2.98 -4.53
CA SER A 211 -18.88 1.86 -5.40
C SER A 211 -18.61 0.53 -4.71
N LYS A 212 -19.33 -0.51 -5.11
CA LYS A 212 -19.05 -1.89 -4.72
C LYS A 212 -18.29 -2.57 -5.82
N VAL A 213 -17.09 -3.04 -5.50
CA VAL A 213 -16.22 -3.73 -6.44
C VAL A 213 -15.76 -5.06 -5.87
N PRO A 214 -15.50 -6.07 -6.69
CA PRO A 214 -14.90 -7.31 -6.24
C PRO A 214 -13.53 -7.06 -5.61
N ILE A 215 -13.23 -7.75 -4.50
CA ILE A 215 -11.98 -7.54 -3.74
C ILE A 215 -10.74 -7.85 -4.58
N ASN A 216 -10.81 -8.82 -5.49
CA ASN A 216 -9.71 -9.17 -6.40
C ASN A 216 -9.33 -8.00 -7.32
N GLU A 217 -10.25 -7.13 -7.71
CA GLU A 217 -9.94 -5.92 -8.49
C GLU A 217 -9.09 -4.91 -7.73
N MET A 218 -9.24 -4.87 -6.40
CA MET A 218 -8.43 -4.02 -5.51
C MET A 218 -7.12 -4.69 -5.08
N ALA A 219 -6.93 -5.96 -5.41
CA ALA A 219 -5.80 -6.74 -4.95
C ALA A 219 -4.47 -6.25 -5.55
N ASN A 220 -3.46 -6.19 -4.70
CA ASN A 220 -2.09 -5.81 -5.04
C ASN A 220 -1.14 -6.20 -3.90
N SER A 221 0.15 -6.09 -4.13
CA SER A 221 1.19 -6.40 -3.13
C SER A 221 1.06 -5.61 -1.82
N HIS A 222 0.46 -4.43 -1.85
CA HIS A 222 0.22 -3.66 -0.63
C HIS A 222 -0.93 -4.24 0.21
N MET A 223 -1.89 -4.92 -0.45
CA MET A 223 -2.94 -5.66 0.24
C MET A 223 -2.36 -6.78 1.11
N ALA A 224 -1.35 -7.54 0.64
CA ALA A 224 -0.67 -8.54 1.45
C ALA A 224 -0.13 -7.96 2.77
N ARG A 225 0.52 -6.81 2.69
CA ARG A 225 1.00 -6.10 3.88
C ARG A 225 -0.15 -5.63 4.80
N ARG A 226 -1.25 -5.15 4.21
CA ARG A 226 -2.43 -4.78 4.99
C ARG A 226 -3.04 -5.98 5.68
N THR A 227 -3.10 -7.13 5.01
CA THR A 227 -3.56 -8.41 5.53
C THR A 227 -2.75 -8.82 6.77
N PHE A 228 -1.41 -8.79 6.69
CA PHE A 228 -0.55 -9.06 7.84
C PHE A 228 -0.87 -8.13 9.03
N ILE A 229 -0.86 -6.83 8.80
CA ILE A 229 -1.05 -5.84 9.86
C ILE A 229 -2.45 -5.93 10.45
N GLY A 230 -3.49 -5.98 9.61
CA GLY A 230 -4.89 -5.99 10.03
C GLY A 230 -5.21 -7.21 10.90
N ASN A 231 -4.80 -8.40 10.47
CA ASN A 231 -5.06 -9.62 11.22
C ASN A 231 -4.28 -9.66 12.55
N ILE A 232 -3.01 -9.25 12.58
CA ILE A 232 -2.26 -9.19 13.85
C ILE A 232 -2.89 -8.14 14.78
N TYR A 233 -3.31 -6.98 14.25
CA TYR A 233 -3.93 -5.95 15.07
C TYR A 233 -5.24 -6.41 15.72
N LYS A 234 -6.04 -7.22 15.04
CA LYS A 234 -7.23 -7.86 15.63
C LYS A 234 -6.89 -8.68 16.87
N LEU A 235 -5.80 -9.43 16.80
CA LEU A 235 -5.43 -10.39 17.85
C LEU A 235 -4.71 -9.71 19.02
N VAL A 236 -3.77 -8.80 18.75
CA VAL A 236 -2.84 -8.30 19.78
C VAL A 236 -3.18 -6.90 20.26
N LYS A 237 -3.79 -6.05 19.43
CA LYS A 237 -4.13 -4.63 19.71
C LYS A 237 -2.95 -3.80 20.27
N ALA A 238 -1.71 -4.23 19.99
CA ALA A 238 -0.48 -3.59 20.46
C ALA A 238 0.29 -2.92 19.30
N PRO A 239 0.03 -1.63 19.02
CA PRO A 239 0.61 -0.92 17.88
C PRO A 239 2.13 -0.97 17.82
N ASN A 240 2.79 -0.90 18.98
CA ASN A 240 4.26 -0.85 19.07
C ASN A 240 4.90 -2.17 18.63
N LEU A 241 4.31 -3.31 19.03
CA LEU A 241 4.79 -4.63 18.62
C LEU A 241 4.62 -4.82 17.10
N ILE A 242 3.47 -4.45 16.56
CA ILE A 242 3.19 -4.57 15.13
C ILE A 242 4.09 -3.61 14.32
N SER A 243 4.36 -2.41 14.85
CA SER A 243 5.30 -1.47 14.24
C SER A 243 6.72 -2.03 14.18
N ALA A 244 7.15 -2.76 15.21
CA ALA A 244 8.45 -3.44 15.23
C ALA A 244 8.56 -4.50 14.14
N LEU A 245 7.52 -5.33 13.92
CA LEU A 245 7.47 -6.35 12.88
C LEU A 245 7.40 -5.76 11.47
N THR A 246 6.85 -4.57 11.30
CA THR A 246 6.55 -4.01 9.98
C THR A 246 7.47 -2.86 9.58
N GLY A 247 8.32 -2.38 10.48
CA GLY A 247 9.20 -1.23 10.24
C GLY A 247 8.42 0.09 10.02
N HIS A 248 7.26 0.26 10.64
CA HIS A 248 6.57 1.55 10.69
C HIS A 248 7.23 2.45 11.75
N ALA A 249 7.26 3.76 11.48
CA ALA A 249 7.57 4.71 12.52
C ALA A 249 6.44 4.73 13.55
N GLU A 250 6.78 4.81 14.83
CA GLU A 250 5.82 4.94 15.91
C GLU A 250 4.95 6.19 15.69
N GLY A 251 3.63 6.05 15.89
CA GLY A 251 2.68 7.14 15.68
C GLY A 251 2.44 7.54 14.22
N SER A 252 2.97 6.78 13.23
CA SER A 252 2.77 7.13 11.82
C SER A 252 1.29 7.14 11.42
N ARG A 253 0.87 8.16 10.64
CA ARG A 253 -0.50 8.25 10.09
C ARG A 253 -0.88 7.00 9.28
N ALA A 254 0.07 6.42 8.56
CA ALA A 254 -0.15 5.19 7.82
C ALA A 254 -0.53 4.01 8.72
N PHE A 255 0.02 3.95 9.94
CA PHE A 255 -0.30 2.90 10.90
C PHE A 255 -1.64 3.14 11.61
N ASN A 256 -1.99 4.40 11.88
CA ASN A 256 -3.25 4.74 12.55
C ASN A 256 -4.47 4.26 11.76
N ARG A 257 -4.37 4.10 10.42
CA ARG A 257 -5.45 3.57 9.58
C ARG A 257 -5.83 2.12 9.90
N TYR A 258 -4.91 1.34 10.47
CA TYR A 258 -5.18 -0.03 10.92
C TYR A 258 -5.83 -0.10 12.32
N ARG A 259 -5.94 1.05 13.01
CA ARG A 259 -6.68 1.17 14.26
C ARG A 259 -8.19 1.29 14.04
N ASP A 260 -8.64 1.42 12.80
CA ASP A 260 -10.07 1.43 12.50
C ASP A 260 -10.70 0.14 13.02
N ILE A 261 -11.76 0.31 13.78
CA ILE A 261 -12.50 -0.78 14.42
C ILE A 261 -13.02 -1.70 13.33
N ASP A 262 -12.52 -2.93 13.32
CA ASP A 262 -12.92 -4.00 12.44
C ASP A 262 -14.42 -4.32 12.58
N ILE A 263 -15.01 -4.89 11.54
CA ILE A 263 -16.42 -5.29 11.52
C ILE A 263 -16.76 -6.28 12.63
N ASP A 264 -15.87 -7.22 12.97
CA ASP A 264 -16.08 -8.18 14.02
C ASP A 264 -16.07 -7.51 15.40
N MET A 265 -15.16 -6.57 15.63
CA MET A 265 -15.18 -5.72 16.82
C MET A 265 -16.46 -4.88 16.91
N LYS A 266 -16.95 -4.37 15.77
CA LYS A 266 -18.23 -3.63 15.72
C LYS A 266 -19.40 -4.54 16.05
N ARG A 267 -19.41 -5.77 15.52
CA ARG A 267 -20.43 -6.78 15.86
C ARG A 267 -20.41 -7.12 17.34
N ASP A 268 -19.25 -7.31 17.94
CA ASP A 268 -19.12 -7.59 19.36
C ASP A 268 -19.61 -6.42 20.23
N LEU A 269 -19.32 -5.18 19.82
CA LEU A 269 -19.87 -4.00 20.49
C LEU A 269 -21.39 -3.92 20.40
N VAL A 270 -21.98 -4.24 19.24
CA VAL A 270 -23.44 -4.25 19.07
C VAL A 270 -24.10 -5.36 19.87
N LYS A 271 -23.48 -6.56 20.00
CA LYS A 271 -23.99 -7.64 20.86
C LYS A 271 -24.13 -7.24 22.34
N ILE A 272 -23.32 -6.27 22.81
CA ILE A 272 -23.48 -5.75 24.20
C ILE A 272 -24.84 -5.11 24.40
N LEU A 273 -25.44 -4.55 23.35
CA LEU A 273 -26.78 -3.96 23.41
C LEU A 273 -27.89 -5.02 23.53
N GLU A 274 -27.66 -6.23 23.05
CA GLU A 274 -28.61 -7.35 23.15
C GLU A 274 -28.71 -7.87 24.59
N GLY A 275 -27.59 -7.87 25.34
CA GLY A 275 -27.54 -8.32 26.73
C GLY A 275 -28.04 -7.32 27.77
N LYS A 276 -28.49 -6.13 27.36
CA LYS A 276 -29.04 -5.08 28.25
C LYS A 276 -30.55 -4.89 28.10
N ARG A 277 -31.25 -5.84 27.50
CA ARG A 277 -32.73 -5.85 27.41
C ARG A 277 -33.34 -6.87 28.34
#